data_759d5cf3e2d2f3d5e5172bf1c885135a
#
_entry.id   759d5cf3e2d2f3d5e5172bf1c885135a
#
_cell.length_a   1.000
_cell.length_b   1.000
_cell.length_c   1.000
_cell.angle_alpha   90.00
_cell.angle_beta   90.00
_cell.angle_gamma   90.00
#
_symmetry.space_group_name_H-M   'P 1'
#
loop_
_entity.id
_entity.type
_entity.pdbx_description
1 polymer ?
#
loop_
_entity_poly.entity_id
_entity_poly.type
_entity_poly.pdbx_seq_one_letter_code
_entity_poly.pdbx_strand_id
1 'polypeptide(L)'
;MALPEFSLRQLLEAGVHFGHQTQRWDPLMESYIYGSRNGIHILDLTQTVPMLDQALNVVRETVAKGGSILFVGTKRQASSPIAEAAEKCAQYYMNHRWLGGTLTNWKTVSQSIQRLKSIDEQVASGSIEGLTKKERLGVEREHAKLKASFDGIAEMGGVPDLVFVVDVKKEALAVAEANKLGIPVVAVVDTNCSPTGVDYMIPGNDDASRAIGLYCDLISRAALDGMSAQLGAAGVDLGEMEEALSEEVLAEAVEEELIPEDATESTTSTTKADSKEIADKVEVTTKKSKASAKNQRPQRKRPLPLAKLRKRTMIKYPKVLQ
;
A
#
# COMPACT_ATOMS: atom_id res chain seq x y z
N MET A 1 6.67 8.70 -25.60
CA MET A 1 6.35 9.66 -24.53
C MET A 1 7.55 9.79 -23.59
N ALA A 2 7.70 10.90 -22.92
CA ALA A 2 8.86 11.15 -22.04
C ALA A 2 8.58 10.55 -20.65
N LEU A 3 9.63 10.10 -19.95
CA LEU A 3 9.54 9.70 -18.55
C LEU A 3 8.88 10.79 -17.70
N PRO A 4 8.21 10.42 -16.59
CA PRO A 4 7.62 11.40 -15.69
C PRO A 4 8.69 12.38 -15.18
N GLU A 5 8.51 13.67 -15.48
CA GLU A 5 9.41 14.71 -15.02
C GLU A 5 9.22 14.96 -13.54
N PHE A 6 10.31 15.04 -12.81
CA PHE A 6 10.33 15.43 -11.40
C PHE A 6 11.49 16.37 -11.12
N SER A 7 11.33 17.25 -10.15
CA SER A 7 12.34 18.23 -9.79
C SER A 7 12.92 17.92 -8.40
N LEU A 8 14.17 18.29 -8.19
CA LEU A 8 14.82 18.20 -6.87
C LEU A 8 14.03 18.97 -5.79
N ARG A 9 13.34 20.06 -6.20
CA ARG A 9 12.46 20.82 -5.31
C ARG A 9 11.26 19.99 -4.83
N GLN A 10 10.62 19.25 -5.71
CA GLN A 10 9.52 18.34 -5.34
C GLN A 10 9.96 17.26 -4.36
N LEU A 11 11.14 16.65 -4.59
CA LEU A 11 11.73 15.68 -3.66
C LEU A 11 11.97 16.30 -2.28
N LEU A 12 12.44 17.54 -2.24
CA LEU A 12 12.72 18.26 -1.00
C LEU A 12 11.44 18.63 -0.26
N GLU A 13 10.40 19.10 -0.96
CA GLU A 13 9.08 19.43 -0.41
C GLU A 13 8.33 18.19 0.11
N ALA A 14 8.49 17.06 -0.56
CA ALA A 14 7.96 15.77 -0.10
C ALA A 14 8.70 15.22 1.13
N GLY A 15 9.91 15.71 1.41
CA GLY A 15 10.73 15.28 2.54
C GLY A 15 11.51 13.99 2.29
N VAL A 16 11.87 13.70 1.05
CA VAL A 16 12.66 12.55 0.62
C VAL A 16 14.04 12.51 1.30
N HIS A 17 14.63 13.68 1.56
CA HIS A 17 15.97 13.84 2.15
C HIS A 17 16.07 13.46 3.63
N PHE A 18 14.96 13.30 4.34
CA PHE A 18 14.99 12.89 5.75
C PHE A 18 15.20 11.38 5.86
N GLY A 19 16.23 11.01 6.59
CA GLY A 19 16.46 9.63 7.00
C GLY A 19 16.05 9.38 8.44
N HIS A 20 16.55 8.31 9.00
CA HIS A 20 16.33 7.92 10.39
C HIS A 20 17.30 8.59 11.36
N GLN A 21 17.07 8.35 12.65
CA GLN A 21 17.95 8.81 13.72
C GLN A 21 19.38 8.27 13.56
N THR A 22 20.38 9.08 13.90
CA THR A 22 21.81 8.74 13.78
C THR A 22 22.24 7.46 14.50
N GLN A 23 21.46 7.00 15.51
CA GLN A 23 21.71 5.75 16.23
C GLN A 23 21.19 4.51 15.48
N ARG A 24 20.35 4.68 14.45
CA ARG A 24 19.68 3.59 13.74
C ARG A 24 20.03 3.63 12.26
N TRP A 25 21.29 3.59 11.95
CA TRP A 25 21.74 3.62 10.56
C TRP A 25 22.48 2.34 10.19
N ASP A 26 22.56 2.05 8.90
CA ASP A 26 23.36 0.96 8.35
C ASP A 26 24.65 1.54 7.75
N PRO A 27 25.85 1.01 8.08
CA PRO A 27 27.12 1.49 7.52
C PRO A 27 27.18 1.44 5.99
N LEU A 28 26.46 0.52 5.34
CA LEU A 28 26.41 0.43 3.89
C LEU A 28 25.73 1.62 3.21
N MET A 29 24.98 2.41 3.98
CA MET A 29 24.34 3.64 3.51
C MET A 29 25.20 4.89 3.67
N GLU A 30 26.43 4.78 4.20
CA GLU A 30 27.32 5.92 4.47
C GLU A 30 27.54 6.82 3.26
N SER A 31 27.73 6.22 2.08
CA SER A 31 27.98 6.95 0.83
C SER A 31 26.80 7.78 0.33
N TYR A 32 25.57 7.49 0.80
CA TYR A 32 24.33 8.17 0.42
C TYR A 32 23.88 9.20 1.44
N ILE A 33 24.60 9.33 2.57
CA ILE A 33 24.30 10.28 3.64
C ILE A 33 25.08 11.55 3.41
N TYR A 34 24.37 12.67 3.20
CA TYR A 34 24.99 14.00 3.09
C TYR A 34 25.54 14.50 4.44
N GLY A 35 24.84 14.19 5.53
CA GLY A 35 25.18 14.63 6.88
C GLY A 35 24.12 14.32 7.91
N SER A 36 24.20 14.98 9.07
CA SER A 36 23.18 14.84 10.11
C SER A 36 22.79 16.20 10.68
N ARG A 37 21.52 16.40 10.98
CA ARG A 37 20.98 17.60 11.63
C ARG A 37 19.96 17.20 12.71
N ASN A 38 20.08 17.74 13.90
CA ASN A 38 19.21 17.45 15.04
C ASN A 38 19.09 15.93 15.36
N GLY A 39 20.19 15.17 15.17
CA GLY A 39 20.19 13.73 15.42
C GLY A 39 19.49 12.86 14.37
N ILE A 40 19.17 13.45 13.19
CA ILE A 40 18.56 12.76 12.06
C ILE A 40 19.55 12.83 10.87
N HIS A 41 19.74 11.73 10.17
CA HIS A 41 20.51 11.70 8.92
C HIS A 41 19.77 12.41 7.79
N ILE A 42 20.53 13.06 6.92
CA ILE A 42 20.05 13.72 5.71
C ILE A 42 20.66 12.97 4.53
N LEU A 43 19.79 12.48 3.65
CA LEU A 43 20.18 11.79 2.41
C LEU A 43 20.57 12.79 1.33
N ASP A 44 21.53 12.40 0.51
CA ASP A 44 22.03 13.19 -0.62
C ASP A 44 21.11 13.03 -1.84
N LEU A 45 20.25 14.03 -2.07
CA LEU A 45 19.33 14.05 -3.21
C LEU A 45 20.03 14.12 -4.56
N THR A 46 21.30 14.56 -4.63
CA THR A 46 22.04 14.62 -5.90
C THR A 46 22.34 13.22 -6.43
N GLN A 47 22.46 12.23 -5.53
CA GLN A 47 22.58 10.82 -5.87
C GLN A 47 21.21 10.15 -6.06
N THR A 48 20.20 10.56 -5.30
CA THR A 48 18.84 10.00 -5.40
C THR A 48 18.23 10.27 -6.78
N VAL A 49 18.41 11.45 -7.36
CA VAL A 49 17.83 11.82 -8.67
C VAL A 49 18.21 10.84 -9.78
N PRO A 50 19.49 10.61 -10.10
CA PRO A 50 19.89 9.70 -11.18
C PRO A 50 19.50 8.24 -10.90
N MET A 51 19.49 7.82 -9.63
CA MET A 51 19.09 6.46 -9.26
C MET A 51 17.59 6.26 -9.40
N LEU A 52 16.78 7.28 -9.08
CA LEU A 52 15.36 7.27 -9.31
C LEU A 52 15.04 7.24 -10.81
N ASP A 53 15.71 8.07 -11.63
CA ASP A 53 15.57 8.03 -13.09
C ASP A 53 15.87 6.64 -13.66
N GLN A 54 16.93 6.00 -13.20
CA GLN A 54 17.26 4.63 -13.61
C GLN A 54 16.17 3.64 -13.22
N ALA A 55 15.63 3.75 -12.00
CA ALA A 55 14.52 2.90 -11.54
C ALA A 55 13.26 3.09 -12.39
N LEU A 56 12.88 4.34 -12.72
CA LEU A 56 11.74 4.65 -13.57
C LEU A 56 11.90 4.10 -15.00
N ASN A 57 13.11 4.17 -15.56
CA ASN A 57 13.42 3.57 -16.86
C ASN A 57 13.19 2.05 -16.85
N VAL A 58 13.66 1.35 -15.83
CA VAL A 58 13.51 -0.11 -15.71
C VAL A 58 12.04 -0.49 -15.57
N VAL A 59 11.29 0.25 -14.76
CA VAL A 59 9.83 0.06 -14.61
C VAL A 59 9.14 0.19 -15.97
N ARG A 60 9.39 1.29 -16.69
CA ARG A 60 8.83 1.54 -18.02
C ARG A 60 9.19 0.44 -19.02
N GLU A 61 10.46 0.04 -19.09
CA GLU A 61 10.92 -1.01 -20.00
C GLU A 61 10.29 -2.37 -19.71
N THR A 62 10.11 -2.70 -18.42
CA THR A 62 9.49 -3.97 -18.01
C THR A 62 8.05 -4.02 -18.48
N VAL A 63 7.28 -2.94 -18.26
CA VAL A 63 5.88 -2.87 -18.69
C VAL A 63 5.76 -2.77 -20.21
N ALA A 64 6.65 -2.04 -20.89
CA ALA A 64 6.66 -1.97 -22.36
C ALA A 64 6.90 -3.34 -23.02
N LYS A 65 7.56 -4.27 -22.33
CA LYS A 65 7.71 -5.68 -22.76
C LYS A 65 6.51 -6.56 -22.41
N GLY A 66 5.47 -6.01 -21.80
CA GLY A 66 4.30 -6.76 -21.32
C GLY A 66 4.50 -7.41 -19.95
N GLY A 67 5.55 -7.04 -19.22
CA GLY A 67 5.83 -7.55 -17.88
C GLY A 67 4.91 -6.94 -16.82
N SER A 68 4.73 -7.68 -15.73
CA SER A 68 3.91 -7.29 -14.58
C SER A 68 4.75 -6.80 -13.42
N ILE A 69 4.22 -5.82 -12.67
CA ILE A 69 4.86 -5.23 -11.49
C ILE A 69 4.06 -5.58 -10.24
N LEU A 70 4.77 -5.97 -9.19
CA LEU A 70 4.19 -6.15 -7.86
C LEU A 70 4.66 -5.03 -6.91
N PHE A 71 3.74 -4.20 -6.47
CA PHE A 71 3.98 -3.16 -5.47
C PHE A 71 3.88 -3.76 -4.06
N VAL A 72 4.92 -3.60 -3.25
CA VAL A 72 4.99 -4.17 -1.90
C VAL A 72 5.25 -3.09 -0.86
N GLY A 73 4.38 -3.00 0.13
CA GLY A 73 4.58 -2.10 1.26
C GLY A 73 3.51 -2.27 2.32
N THR A 74 3.88 -2.97 3.37
CA THR A 74 2.97 -3.27 4.49
C THR A 74 3.03 -2.22 5.61
N LYS A 75 3.82 -1.16 5.43
CA LYS A 75 3.88 -0.03 6.36
C LYS A 75 2.57 0.75 6.34
N ARG A 76 2.07 1.15 7.50
CA ARG A 76 0.78 1.85 7.59
C ARG A 76 0.72 3.12 6.72
N GLN A 77 1.84 3.83 6.60
CA GLN A 77 1.96 5.02 5.76
C GLN A 77 2.00 4.69 4.26
N ALA A 78 2.45 3.49 3.88
CA ALA A 78 2.58 3.04 2.51
C ALA A 78 1.35 2.29 1.99
N SER A 79 0.53 1.74 2.88
CA SER A 79 -0.56 0.83 2.54
C SER A 79 -1.58 1.42 1.57
N SER A 80 -2.04 2.67 1.79
CA SER A 80 -3.00 3.35 0.90
C SER A 80 -2.33 3.85 -0.39
N PRO A 81 -1.19 4.59 -0.34
CA PRO A 81 -0.56 5.07 -1.57
C PRO A 81 -0.14 3.96 -2.55
N ILE A 82 0.27 2.81 -2.02
CA ILE A 82 0.65 1.65 -2.85
C ILE A 82 -0.57 1.05 -3.56
N ALA A 83 -1.69 0.86 -2.86
CA ALA A 83 -2.90 0.34 -3.48
C ALA A 83 -3.41 1.28 -4.57
N GLU A 84 -3.53 2.58 -4.25
CA GLU A 84 -3.97 3.60 -5.20
C GLU A 84 -3.07 3.70 -6.44
N ALA A 85 -1.75 3.60 -6.26
CA ALA A 85 -0.81 3.64 -7.37
C ALA A 85 -0.90 2.40 -8.27
N ALA A 86 -1.01 1.22 -7.68
CA ALA A 86 -1.13 -0.04 -8.42
C ALA A 86 -2.46 -0.11 -9.18
N GLU A 87 -3.57 0.32 -8.57
CA GLU A 87 -4.88 0.40 -9.22
C GLU A 87 -4.87 1.37 -10.41
N LYS A 88 -4.22 2.55 -10.28
CA LYS A 88 -4.08 3.52 -11.38
C LYS A 88 -3.37 2.95 -12.61
N CYS A 89 -2.39 2.08 -12.42
CA CYS A 89 -1.62 1.50 -13.51
C CYS A 89 -1.98 0.02 -13.79
N ALA A 90 -3.13 -0.46 -13.30
CA ALA A 90 -3.59 -1.82 -13.47
C ALA A 90 -2.52 -2.88 -13.16
N GLN A 91 -1.75 -2.65 -12.11
CA GLN A 91 -0.71 -3.54 -11.62
C GLN A 91 -1.08 -4.16 -10.27
N TYR A 92 -0.29 -5.06 -9.77
CA TYR A 92 -0.57 -5.84 -8.57
C TYR A 92 0.04 -5.22 -7.32
N TYR A 93 -0.57 -5.44 -6.14
CA TYR A 93 -0.05 -4.91 -4.89
C TYR A 93 -0.23 -5.84 -3.69
N MET A 94 0.65 -5.69 -2.69
CA MET A 94 0.53 -6.26 -1.35
C MET A 94 0.78 -5.17 -0.31
N ASN A 95 -0.31 -4.69 0.30
CA ASN A 95 -0.31 -3.55 1.21
C ASN A 95 -0.60 -3.90 2.68
N HIS A 96 -0.94 -5.15 3.00
CA HIS A 96 -1.33 -5.54 4.36
C HIS A 96 -0.24 -6.33 5.08
N ARG A 97 0.08 -7.53 4.63
CA ARG A 97 1.11 -8.39 5.22
C ARG A 97 1.71 -9.31 4.17
N TRP A 98 3.04 -9.30 4.08
CA TRP A 98 3.73 -10.30 3.29
C TRP A 98 3.66 -11.67 3.96
N LEU A 99 3.15 -12.65 3.27
CA LEU A 99 3.13 -14.05 3.74
C LEU A 99 4.39 -14.75 3.22
N GLY A 100 5.12 -15.41 4.13
CA GLY A 100 6.31 -16.16 3.70
C GLY A 100 5.93 -17.23 2.68
N GLY A 101 6.67 -17.23 1.55
CA GLY A 101 6.38 -18.13 0.45
C GLY A 101 5.43 -17.55 -0.62
N THR A 102 5.10 -16.26 -0.56
CA THR A 102 4.20 -15.63 -1.54
C THR A 102 4.68 -15.81 -2.97
N LEU A 103 5.94 -15.59 -3.25
CA LEU A 103 6.53 -15.80 -4.56
C LEU A 103 7.08 -17.21 -4.73
N THR A 104 7.82 -17.72 -3.76
CA THR A 104 8.51 -19.01 -3.84
C THR A 104 7.59 -20.22 -3.75
N ASN A 105 6.40 -20.07 -3.18
CA ASN A 105 5.37 -21.12 -3.09
C ASN A 105 4.04 -20.67 -3.70
N TRP A 106 4.10 -20.14 -4.92
CA TRP A 106 2.95 -19.59 -5.65
C TRP A 106 1.79 -20.59 -5.77
N LYS A 107 2.09 -21.88 -5.89
CA LYS A 107 1.05 -22.93 -5.97
C LYS A 107 0.10 -22.92 -4.77
N THR A 108 0.63 -22.75 -3.55
CA THR A 108 -0.19 -22.70 -2.33
C THR A 108 -0.94 -21.37 -2.22
N VAL A 109 -0.30 -20.27 -2.63
CA VAL A 109 -0.92 -18.93 -2.65
C VAL A 109 -2.08 -18.93 -3.65
N SER A 110 -1.90 -19.47 -4.85
CA SER A 110 -2.94 -19.62 -5.86
C SER A 110 -4.17 -20.39 -5.36
N GLN A 111 -3.96 -21.45 -4.56
CA GLN A 111 -5.07 -22.17 -3.91
C GLN A 111 -5.84 -21.28 -2.92
N SER A 112 -5.12 -20.42 -2.19
CA SER A 112 -5.75 -19.47 -1.25
C SER A 112 -6.53 -18.38 -1.98
N ILE A 113 -6.04 -17.93 -3.15
CA ILE A 113 -6.74 -17.00 -4.04
C ILE A 113 -7.99 -17.66 -4.63
N GLN A 114 -7.91 -18.92 -5.07
CA GLN A 114 -9.09 -19.67 -5.53
C GLN A 114 -10.14 -19.82 -4.43
N ARG A 115 -9.71 -20.03 -3.20
CA ARG A 115 -10.61 -20.07 -2.04
C ARG A 115 -11.30 -18.72 -1.83
N LEU A 116 -10.57 -17.60 -1.95
CA LEU A 116 -11.15 -16.26 -1.90
C LEU A 116 -12.23 -16.08 -2.97
N LYS A 117 -11.91 -16.35 -4.23
CA LYS A 117 -12.86 -16.27 -5.37
C LYS A 117 -14.11 -17.14 -5.15
N SER A 118 -13.92 -18.36 -4.63
CA SER A 118 -15.05 -19.25 -4.29
C SER A 118 -15.95 -18.67 -3.20
N ILE A 119 -15.40 -17.95 -2.22
CA ILE A 119 -16.21 -17.28 -1.19
C ILE A 119 -16.92 -16.07 -1.78
N ASP A 120 -16.27 -15.29 -2.65
CA ASP A 120 -16.88 -14.15 -3.34
C ASP A 120 -18.08 -14.60 -4.19
N GLU A 121 -17.97 -15.71 -4.92
CA GLU A 121 -19.07 -16.33 -5.66
C GLU A 121 -20.22 -16.79 -4.75
N GLN A 122 -19.90 -17.35 -3.57
CA GLN A 122 -20.91 -17.75 -2.58
C GLN A 122 -21.65 -16.55 -1.98
N VAL A 123 -20.94 -15.44 -1.77
CA VAL A 123 -21.53 -14.17 -1.33
C VAL A 123 -22.46 -13.61 -2.41
N ALA A 124 -21.99 -13.54 -3.64
CA ALA A 124 -22.73 -13.01 -4.79
C ALA A 124 -23.99 -13.83 -5.12
N SER A 125 -23.91 -15.17 -4.99
CA SER A 125 -25.04 -16.07 -5.24
C SER A 125 -26.09 -16.13 -4.11
N GLY A 126 -25.85 -15.46 -2.98
CA GLY A 126 -26.73 -15.49 -1.80
C GLY A 126 -26.75 -16.83 -1.07
N SER A 127 -25.92 -17.80 -1.44
CA SER A 127 -25.89 -19.14 -0.82
C SER A 127 -25.52 -19.12 0.68
N ILE A 128 -24.94 -18.00 1.14
CA ILE A 128 -24.61 -17.76 2.56
C ILE A 128 -25.86 -17.46 3.42
N GLU A 129 -26.97 -17.03 2.82
CA GLU A 129 -28.19 -16.69 3.58
C GLU A 129 -28.86 -17.92 4.19
N GLY A 130 -28.65 -19.12 3.61
CA GLY A 130 -29.16 -20.39 4.17
C GLY A 130 -28.37 -20.95 5.35
N LEU A 131 -27.20 -20.36 5.69
CA LEU A 131 -26.36 -20.81 6.77
C LEU A 131 -26.82 -20.28 8.12
N THR A 132 -26.46 -21.00 9.21
CA THR A 132 -26.70 -20.50 10.57
C THR A 132 -25.90 -19.21 10.80
N LYS A 133 -26.38 -18.34 11.70
CA LYS A 133 -25.70 -17.05 12.03
C LYS A 133 -24.24 -17.25 12.42
N LYS A 134 -23.90 -18.35 13.10
CA LYS A 134 -22.52 -18.66 13.53
C LYS A 134 -21.64 -19.00 12.33
N GLU A 135 -22.12 -19.80 11.40
CA GLU A 135 -21.40 -20.20 10.19
C GLU A 135 -21.20 -19.00 9.27
N ARG A 136 -22.24 -18.19 9.03
CA ARG A 136 -22.13 -16.96 8.26
C ARG A 136 -21.07 -16.02 8.81
N LEU A 137 -21.05 -15.76 10.10
CA LEU A 137 -20.04 -14.94 10.75
C LEU A 137 -18.61 -15.55 10.61
N GLY A 138 -18.52 -16.89 10.56
CA GLY A 138 -17.26 -17.61 10.30
C GLY A 138 -16.73 -17.34 8.90
N VAL A 139 -17.59 -17.47 7.89
CA VAL A 139 -17.26 -17.22 6.48
C VAL A 139 -16.93 -15.74 6.26
N GLU A 140 -17.71 -14.80 6.81
CA GLU A 140 -17.43 -13.36 6.72
C GLU A 140 -16.03 -13.00 7.26
N ARG A 141 -15.62 -13.59 8.39
CA ARG A 141 -14.29 -13.37 8.97
C ARG A 141 -13.18 -13.98 8.13
N GLU A 142 -13.39 -15.17 7.60
CA GLU A 142 -12.45 -15.84 6.67
C GLU A 142 -12.30 -14.99 5.40
N HIS A 143 -13.39 -14.57 4.80
CA HIS A 143 -13.43 -13.69 3.64
C HIS A 143 -12.66 -12.39 3.86
N ALA A 144 -12.98 -11.65 4.93
CA ALA A 144 -12.30 -10.40 5.26
C ALA A 144 -10.78 -10.59 5.45
N LYS A 145 -10.36 -11.71 6.06
CA LYS A 145 -8.94 -12.04 6.25
C LYS A 145 -8.23 -12.36 4.92
N LEU A 146 -8.86 -13.15 4.06
CA LEU A 146 -8.30 -13.52 2.76
C LEU A 146 -8.26 -12.30 1.83
N LYS A 147 -9.34 -11.55 1.78
CA LYS A 147 -9.44 -10.31 0.99
C LYS A 147 -8.35 -9.33 1.38
N ALA A 148 -8.17 -9.01 2.66
CA ALA A 148 -7.11 -8.12 3.12
C ALA A 148 -5.69 -8.57 2.73
N SER A 149 -5.46 -9.89 2.56
CA SER A 149 -4.12 -10.42 2.26
C SER A 149 -3.87 -10.62 0.77
N PHE A 150 -4.89 -10.90 -0.04
CA PHE A 150 -4.73 -11.35 -1.42
C PHE A 150 -5.48 -10.52 -2.46
N ASP A 151 -6.25 -9.51 -2.06
CA ASP A 151 -7.06 -8.69 -2.97
C ASP A 151 -6.22 -8.14 -4.13
N GLY A 152 -5.10 -7.49 -3.81
CA GLY A 152 -4.23 -6.89 -4.82
C GLY A 152 -3.46 -7.86 -5.71
N ILE A 153 -3.47 -9.18 -5.42
CA ILE A 153 -2.83 -10.20 -6.25
C ILE A 153 -3.83 -11.26 -6.76
N ALA A 154 -5.13 -11.03 -6.55
CA ALA A 154 -6.17 -11.99 -6.91
C ALA A 154 -6.23 -12.29 -8.43
N GLU A 155 -5.86 -11.32 -9.26
CA GLU A 155 -5.85 -11.45 -10.72
C GLU A 155 -4.45 -11.76 -11.29
N MET A 156 -3.43 -11.83 -10.45
CA MET A 156 -2.07 -12.15 -10.86
C MET A 156 -1.98 -13.61 -11.31
N GLY A 157 -1.71 -13.84 -12.59
CA GLY A 157 -1.65 -15.17 -13.18
C GLY A 157 -0.41 -15.99 -12.82
N GLY A 158 0.64 -15.33 -12.32
CA GLY A 158 1.94 -15.95 -12.04
C GLY A 158 2.84 -15.09 -11.17
N VAL A 159 4.13 -15.35 -11.26
CA VAL A 159 5.17 -14.58 -10.57
C VAL A 159 5.39 -13.27 -11.34
N PRO A 160 5.53 -12.12 -10.68
CA PRO A 160 5.75 -10.84 -11.35
C PRO A 160 7.15 -10.73 -11.96
N ASP A 161 7.30 -9.87 -12.96
CA ASP A 161 8.59 -9.62 -13.65
C ASP A 161 9.44 -8.57 -12.94
N LEU A 162 8.83 -7.73 -12.11
CA LEU A 162 9.49 -6.70 -11.29
C LEU A 162 8.78 -6.58 -9.94
N VAL A 163 9.57 -6.35 -8.89
CA VAL A 163 9.01 -6.05 -7.55
C VAL A 163 9.45 -4.65 -7.13
N PHE A 164 8.48 -3.78 -6.80
CA PHE A 164 8.73 -2.48 -6.19
C PHE A 164 8.46 -2.55 -4.69
N VAL A 165 9.46 -2.22 -3.87
CA VAL A 165 9.39 -2.37 -2.40
C VAL A 165 9.56 -1.02 -1.72
N VAL A 166 8.66 -0.73 -0.77
CA VAL A 166 8.81 0.39 0.17
C VAL A 166 9.16 -0.18 1.54
N ASP A 167 10.28 0.27 2.13
CA ASP A 167 10.86 -0.22 3.40
C ASP A 167 11.44 -1.66 3.30
N VAL A 168 12.65 -1.76 2.77
CA VAL A 168 13.40 -3.03 2.60
C VAL A 168 13.56 -3.79 3.92
N LYS A 169 13.71 -3.09 5.05
CA LYS A 169 13.90 -3.73 6.35
C LYS A 169 12.66 -4.50 6.81
N LYS A 170 11.49 -3.93 6.57
CA LYS A 170 10.22 -4.55 6.93
C LYS A 170 9.86 -5.68 5.98
N GLU A 171 10.14 -5.48 4.70
CA GLU A 171 9.82 -6.41 3.62
C GLU A 171 11.02 -7.30 3.22
N ALA A 172 11.95 -7.54 4.15
CA ALA A 172 13.15 -8.35 3.89
C ALA A 172 12.84 -9.76 3.35
N LEU A 173 11.70 -10.33 3.72
CA LEU A 173 11.23 -11.61 3.18
C LEU A 173 10.86 -11.50 1.70
N ALA A 174 10.19 -10.42 1.29
CA ALA A 174 9.82 -10.19 -0.10
C ALA A 174 11.06 -10.06 -0.98
N VAL A 175 12.04 -9.27 -0.53
CA VAL A 175 13.32 -9.09 -1.22
C VAL A 175 14.08 -10.41 -1.32
N ALA A 176 14.17 -11.19 -0.24
CA ALA A 176 14.83 -12.48 -0.26
C ALA A 176 14.17 -13.50 -1.19
N GLU A 177 12.82 -13.49 -1.27
CA GLU A 177 12.08 -14.37 -2.20
C GLU A 177 12.24 -13.93 -3.65
N ALA A 178 12.20 -12.62 -3.95
CA ALA A 178 12.44 -12.08 -5.28
C ALA A 178 13.84 -12.46 -5.78
N ASN A 179 14.87 -12.22 -4.96
CA ASN A 179 16.26 -12.60 -5.28
C ASN A 179 16.42 -14.10 -5.52
N LYS A 180 15.75 -14.95 -4.74
CA LYS A 180 15.79 -16.39 -4.94
C LYS A 180 15.22 -16.84 -6.28
N LEU A 181 14.27 -16.10 -6.81
CA LEU A 181 13.64 -16.36 -8.12
C LEU A 181 14.32 -15.59 -9.25
N GLY A 182 15.29 -14.72 -8.97
CA GLY A 182 15.95 -13.88 -9.97
C GLY A 182 15.08 -12.75 -10.50
N ILE A 183 14.10 -12.30 -9.72
CA ILE A 183 13.21 -11.19 -10.10
C ILE A 183 13.89 -9.88 -9.68
N PRO A 184 14.05 -8.91 -10.59
CA PRO A 184 14.65 -7.62 -10.27
C PRO A 184 13.83 -6.86 -9.24
N VAL A 185 14.55 -6.24 -8.28
CA VAL A 185 13.96 -5.50 -7.17
C VAL A 185 14.30 -4.03 -7.29
N VAL A 186 13.28 -3.20 -7.42
CA VAL A 186 13.34 -1.74 -7.24
C VAL A 186 12.90 -1.44 -5.82
N ALA A 187 13.71 -0.72 -5.03
CA ALA A 187 13.31 -0.44 -3.65
C ALA A 187 13.72 0.94 -3.16
N VAL A 188 12.85 1.53 -2.34
CA VAL A 188 13.18 2.72 -1.53
C VAL A 188 13.98 2.25 -0.32
N VAL A 189 15.19 2.79 -0.16
CA VAL A 189 16.13 2.42 0.89
C VAL A 189 16.43 3.64 1.75
N ASP A 190 16.02 3.59 3.01
CA ASP A 190 16.35 4.61 4.01
C ASP A 190 17.68 4.28 4.72
N THR A 191 18.19 5.21 5.48
CA THR A 191 19.47 5.12 6.20
C THR A 191 19.57 3.97 7.20
N ASN A 192 18.47 3.39 7.64
CA ASN A 192 18.40 2.25 8.57
C ASN A 192 18.33 0.87 7.86
N CYS A 193 18.33 0.85 6.54
CA CYS A 193 18.16 -0.34 5.72
C CYS A 193 19.46 -0.71 5.03
N SER A 194 19.69 -2.01 4.84
CA SER A 194 20.79 -2.50 4.00
C SER A 194 20.37 -2.51 2.53
N PRO A 195 21.16 -1.99 1.60
CA PRO A 195 20.88 -2.06 0.16
C PRO A 195 21.13 -3.46 -0.44
N THR A 196 21.54 -4.43 0.38
CA THR A 196 21.87 -5.77 -0.08
C THR A 196 20.65 -6.48 -0.67
N GLY A 197 20.78 -6.96 -1.90
CA GLY A 197 19.71 -7.67 -2.60
C GLY A 197 18.69 -6.76 -3.29
N VAL A 198 18.99 -5.47 -3.43
CA VAL A 198 18.23 -4.51 -4.22
C VAL A 198 19.03 -4.23 -5.50
N ASP A 199 18.40 -4.42 -6.67
CA ASP A 199 19.05 -4.19 -7.95
C ASP A 199 19.01 -2.70 -8.33
N TYR A 200 17.89 -2.05 -8.09
CA TYR A 200 17.66 -0.63 -8.37
C TYR A 200 17.24 0.09 -7.10
N MET A 201 18.21 0.67 -6.43
CA MET A 201 18.01 1.35 -5.16
C MET A 201 17.61 2.81 -5.38
N ILE A 202 16.64 3.28 -4.61
CA ILE A 202 16.22 4.68 -4.52
C ILE A 202 16.52 5.14 -3.08
N PRO A 203 17.66 5.83 -2.82
CA PRO A 203 17.95 6.37 -1.50
C PRO A 203 16.89 7.42 -1.12
N GLY A 204 16.13 7.18 -0.07
CA GLY A 204 15.05 8.09 0.27
C GLY A 204 14.28 7.71 1.52
N ASN A 205 13.42 8.62 1.96
CA ASN A 205 12.59 8.47 3.14
C ASN A 205 11.45 7.47 2.91
N ASP A 206 11.37 6.46 3.75
CA ASP A 206 10.32 5.43 3.74
C ASP A 206 9.24 5.63 4.82
N ASP A 207 9.35 6.70 5.65
CA ASP A 207 8.42 7.02 6.74
C ASP A 207 7.38 8.08 6.37
N ALA A 208 7.76 9.07 5.56
CA ALA A 208 6.90 10.19 5.22
C ALA A 208 5.86 9.80 4.17
N SER A 209 4.58 9.89 4.50
CA SER A 209 3.47 9.60 3.58
C SER A 209 3.55 10.38 2.27
N ARG A 210 4.00 11.66 2.31
CA ARG A 210 4.20 12.48 1.10
C ARG A 210 5.34 11.97 0.22
N ALA A 211 6.44 11.51 0.81
CA ALA A 211 7.55 10.93 0.06
C ALA A 211 7.14 9.62 -0.60
N ILE A 212 6.48 8.75 0.16
CA ILE A 212 5.95 7.47 -0.36
C ILE A 212 4.95 7.73 -1.49
N GLY A 213 4.00 8.66 -1.31
CA GLY A 213 3.05 9.03 -2.34
C GLY A 213 3.73 9.52 -3.63
N LEU A 214 4.80 10.32 -3.50
CA LEU A 214 5.57 10.79 -4.65
C LEU A 214 6.26 9.64 -5.40
N TYR A 215 6.91 8.70 -4.70
CA TYR A 215 7.50 7.53 -5.37
C TYR A 215 6.45 6.68 -6.08
N CYS A 216 5.34 6.40 -5.39
CA CYS A 216 4.24 5.62 -5.95
C CYS A 216 3.64 6.29 -7.19
N ASP A 217 3.46 7.61 -7.18
CA ASP A 217 2.94 8.36 -8.32
C ASP A 217 3.92 8.36 -9.51
N LEU A 218 5.22 8.55 -9.26
CA LEU A 218 6.23 8.48 -10.31
C LEU A 218 6.34 7.08 -10.93
N ILE A 219 6.35 6.03 -10.11
CA ILE A 219 6.40 4.64 -10.59
C ILE A 219 5.13 4.29 -11.38
N SER A 220 3.95 4.71 -10.91
CA SER A 220 2.70 4.45 -11.64
C SER A 220 2.65 5.15 -12.99
N ARG A 221 3.14 6.40 -13.08
CA ARG A 221 3.26 7.12 -14.36
C ARG A 221 4.25 6.45 -15.31
N ALA A 222 5.40 6.00 -14.80
CA ALA A 222 6.36 5.27 -15.62
C ALA A 222 5.79 3.95 -16.14
N ALA A 223 4.97 3.26 -15.35
CA ALA A 223 4.25 2.06 -15.78
C ALA A 223 3.20 2.37 -16.85
N LEU A 224 2.42 3.45 -16.69
CA LEU A 224 1.46 3.92 -17.69
C LEU A 224 2.13 4.28 -19.02
N ASP A 225 3.27 4.98 -18.97
CA ASP A 225 4.08 5.27 -20.18
C ASP A 225 4.58 3.98 -20.85
N GLY A 226 4.96 2.97 -20.05
CA GLY A 226 5.33 1.66 -20.56
C GLY A 226 4.17 0.96 -21.27
N MET A 227 2.96 0.97 -20.69
CA MET A 227 1.74 0.43 -21.31
C MET A 227 1.38 1.16 -22.59
N SER A 228 1.45 2.49 -22.60
CA SER A 228 1.22 3.29 -23.81
C SER A 228 2.20 2.95 -24.93
N ALA A 229 3.48 2.72 -24.59
CA ALA A 229 4.48 2.28 -25.55
C ALA A 229 4.20 0.88 -26.10
N GLN A 230 3.73 -0.04 -25.25
CA GLN A 230 3.32 -1.39 -25.65
C GLN A 230 2.13 -1.36 -26.63
N LEU A 231 1.08 -0.60 -26.28
CA LEU A 231 -0.12 -0.44 -27.13
C LEU A 231 0.22 0.21 -28.46
N GLY A 232 1.04 1.26 -28.48
CA GLY A 232 1.52 1.89 -29.69
C GLY A 232 2.36 0.95 -30.58
N ALA A 233 3.18 0.09 -29.97
CA ALA A 233 3.92 -0.95 -30.68
C ALA A 233 3.00 -2.04 -31.26
N ALA A 234 1.87 -2.33 -30.60
CA ALA A 234 0.84 -3.25 -31.06
C ALA A 234 -0.07 -2.65 -32.17
N GLY A 235 0.14 -1.39 -32.54
CA GLY A 235 -0.63 -0.74 -33.60
C GLY A 235 -2.01 -0.25 -33.17
N VAL A 236 -2.27 -0.17 -31.86
CA VAL A 236 -3.50 0.41 -31.30
C VAL A 236 -3.30 1.91 -31.22
N ASP A 237 -4.02 2.68 -32.03
CA ASP A 237 -3.96 4.13 -32.02
C ASP A 237 -4.81 4.66 -30.84
N LEU A 238 -4.13 5.10 -29.77
CA LEU A 238 -4.79 5.60 -28.56
C LEU A 238 -5.52 6.95 -28.82
N GLY A 239 -5.17 7.65 -29.91
CA GLY A 239 -5.83 8.89 -30.30
C GLY A 239 -7.29 8.67 -30.71
N GLU A 240 -7.60 7.59 -31.43
CA GLU A 240 -8.97 7.26 -31.82
C GLU A 240 -9.84 6.83 -30.62
N MET A 241 -9.25 6.19 -29.58
CA MET A 241 -10.00 5.84 -28.37
C MET A 241 -10.29 7.06 -27.48
N GLU A 242 -9.40 8.03 -27.43
CA GLU A 242 -9.59 9.25 -26.63
C GLU A 242 -10.64 10.17 -27.26
N GLU A 243 -10.68 10.23 -28.60
CA GLU A 243 -11.75 10.91 -29.34
C GLU A 243 -13.11 10.22 -29.18
N ALA A 244 -13.15 8.87 -29.27
CA ALA A 244 -14.39 8.12 -29.10
C ALA A 244 -14.97 8.26 -27.66
N LEU A 245 -14.12 8.20 -26.63
CA LEU A 245 -14.55 8.41 -25.24
C LEU A 245 -14.98 9.85 -24.98
N SER A 246 -14.36 10.84 -25.63
CA SER A 246 -14.76 12.24 -25.49
C SER A 246 -16.08 12.52 -26.22
N GLU A 247 -16.36 11.85 -27.35
CA GLU A 247 -17.64 11.94 -28.05
C GLU A 247 -18.78 11.25 -27.28
N GLU A 248 -18.51 10.10 -26.63
CA GLU A 248 -19.52 9.41 -25.80
C GLU A 248 -19.90 10.25 -24.56
N VAL A 249 -18.91 10.82 -23.86
CA VAL A 249 -19.15 11.69 -22.70
C VAL A 249 -19.87 12.98 -23.08
N LEU A 250 -19.58 13.53 -24.28
CA LEU A 250 -20.30 14.70 -24.80
C LEU A 250 -21.72 14.35 -25.24
N ALA A 251 -21.95 13.15 -25.75
CA ALA A 251 -23.28 12.69 -26.15
C ALA A 251 -24.18 12.45 -24.92
N GLU A 252 -23.66 11.85 -23.85
CA GLU A 252 -24.38 11.69 -22.57
C GLU A 252 -24.69 13.04 -21.92
N ALA A 253 -23.75 13.98 -21.94
CA ALA A 253 -23.99 15.33 -21.39
C ALA A 253 -25.04 16.14 -22.16
N VAL A 254 -25.20 15.89 -23.46
CA VAL A 254 -26.22 16.53 -24.31
C VAL A 254 -27.61 15.91 -24.12
N GLU A 255 -27.70 14.62 -23.78
CA GLU A 255 -28.98 13.97 -23.44
C GLU A 255 -29.52 14.40 -22.06
N GLU A 256 -28.65 14.74 -21.10
CA GLU A 256 -29.09 15.25 -19.78
C GLU A 256 -29.62 16.70 -19.84
N GLU A 257 -29.23 17.52 -20.82
CA GLU A 257 -29.72 18.90 -20.98
C GLU A 257 -31.06 19.02 -21.76
N LEU A 258 -31.62 17.92 -22.28
CA LEU A 258 -32.85 17.93 -23.08
C LEU A 258 -34.09 17.44 -22.29
N ILE A 259 -34.17 17.65 -20.97
CA ILE A 259 -35.43 17.52 -20.24
C ILE A 259 -36.13 18.89 -20.27
N PRO A 260 -37.24 19.07 -20.97
CA PRO A 260 -37.91 20.37 -21.03
C PRO A 260 -38.57 20.71 -19.69
N GLU A 261 -38.12 21.83 -19.12
CA GLU A 261 -38.92 22.55 -18.12
C GLU A 261 -40.22 23.08 -18.78
N ASP A 262 -41.28 22.33 -18.68
CA ASP A 262 -42.63 22.96 -18.84
C ASP A 262 -43.71 22.25 -18.02
N ALA A 263 -44.50 23.08 -17.34
CA ALA A 263 -45.68 22.85 -16.52
C ALA A 263 -45.40 22.68 -15.00
N THR A 264 -45.62 23.64 -14.15
CA THR A 264 -46.89 24.35 -13.93
C THR A 264 -46.74 25.50 -12.94
N GLU A 265 -47.29 26.64 -13.35
CA GLU A 265 -47.69 27.70 -12.44
C GLU A 265 -48.90 27.30 -11.57
N SER A 266 -49.01 28.05 -10.49
CA SER A 266 -50.18 28.25 -9.60
C SER A 266 -50.32 27.31 -8.41
N THR A 267 -50.07 27.78 -7.20
CA THR A 267 -51.02 28.53 -6.38
C THR A 267 -50.35 29.08 -5.11
N THR A 268 -50.62 30.34 -4.95
CA THR A 268 -50.37 31.19 -3.77
C THR A 268 -51.04 30.72 -2.51
N SER A 269 -50.37 31.05 -1.41
CA SER A 269 -50.93 31.59 -0.14
C SER A 269 -50.77 30.76 1.12
N THR A 270 -50.16 31.49 2.10
CA THR A 270 -50.34 31.36 3.57
C THR A 270 -49.81 30.09 4.23
N THR A 271 -48.83 30.18 5.10
CA THR A 271 -48.84 30.89 6.40
C THR A 271 -47.43 30.95 7.01
N LYS A 272 -47.04 32.12 7.45
CA LYS A 272 -45.98 32.34 8.44
C LYS A 272 -46.52 31.93 9.80
N ALA A 273 -45.93 30.97 10.46
CA ALA A 273 -45.77 30.88 11.92
C ALA A 273 -45.07 29.54 12.25
N ASP A 274 -44.24 29.56 13.27
CA ASP A 274 -43.55 28.45 13.92
C ASP A 274 -42.14 28.07 13.44
N SER A 275 -41.22 29.00 13.65
CA SER A 275 -39.78 28.72 13.76
C SER A 275 -39.24 29.31 15.07
N LYS A 276 -39.71 28.81 16.22
CA LYS A 276 -39.18 29.27 17.51
C LYS A 276 -39.23 28.24 18.66
N GLU A 277 -39.28 26.96 18.40
CA GLU A 277 -39.35 25.96 19.48
C GLU A 277 -38.38 24.74 19.37
N ILE A 278 -37.30 24.80 18.58
CA ILE A 278 -36.31 23.71 18.47
C ILE A 278 -34.94 24.07 19.07
N ALA A 279 -34.75 25.29 19.60
CA ALA A 279 -33.45 25.68 20.15
C ALA A 279 -33.24 25.33 21.64
N ASP A 280 -34.27 24.94 22.40
CA ASP A 280 -34.13 24.76 23.87
C ASP A 280 -34.10 23.31 24.37
N LYS A 281 -33.99 22.30 23.50
CA LYS A 281 -33.93 20.88 23.92
C LYS A 281 -32.54 20.21 23.77
N VAL A 282 -31.50 20.91 23.37
CA VAL A 282 -30.16 20.31 23.17
C VAL A 282 -29.22 20.60 24.35
N GLU A 283 -29.56 21.51 25.28
CA GLU A 283 -28.63 21.90 26.38
C GLU A 283 -28.80 21.13 27.70
N VAL A 284 -29.77 20.22 27.84
CA VAL A 284 -30.02 19.50 29.10
C VAL A 284 -29.45 18.08 29.16
N THR A 285 -28.90 17.53 28.08
CA THR A 285 -28.37 16.14 28.05
C THR A 285 -26.86 16.00 28.24
N THR A 286 -26.10 17.10 28.33
CA THR A 286 -24.65 17.05 28.49
C THR A 286 -24.12 17.23 29.92
N LYS A 287 -24.99 17.36 30.92
CA LYS A 287 -24.59 17.55 32.36
C LYS A 287 -24.81 16.34 33.28
N LYS A 288 -25.19 15.15 32.78
CA LYS A 288 -25.44 13.96 33.63
C LYS A 288 -24.48 12.79 33.46
N SER A 289 -23.35 12.91 32.74
CA SER A 289 -22.38 11.83 32.53
C SER A 289 -20.99 12.03 33.15
N LYS A 290 -20.82 12.99 34.11
CA LYS A 290 -19.54 13.26 34.79
C LYS A 290 -19.48 12.95 36.28
N ALA A 291 -20.38 12.17 36.82
CA ALA A 291 -20.39 11.84 38.25
C ALA A 291 -20.57 10.35 38.55
N SER A 292 -19.75 9.46 37.94
CA SER A 292 -19.69 8.05 38.38
C SER A 292 -18.44 7.34 37.84
N ALA A 293 -17.25 7.85 38.08
CA ALA A 293 -16.00 7.15 37.81
C ALA A 293 -14.90 7.55 38.81
N LYS A 294 -15.14 7.30 40.08
CA LYS A 294 -14.11 7.32 41.12
C LYS A 294 -14.38 6.17 42.07
N ASN A 295 -13.73 5.04 41.86
CA ASN A 295 -13.23 4.11 42.86
C ASN A 295 -13.14 2.69 42.29
N GLN A 296 -12.00 2.34 41.69
CA GLN A 296 -11.48 0.97 41.78
C GLN A 296 -9.99 1.03 41.37
N ARG A 297 -9.12 1.03 42.38
CA ARG A 297 -7.68 0.77 42.20
C ARG A 297 -7.49 -0.73 41.91
N PRO A 298 -6.74 -1.13 40.86
CA PRO A 298 -6.31 -2.52 40.73
C PRO A 298 -5.17 -2.81 41.70
N GLN A 299 -5.33 -3.88 42.50
CA GLN A 299 -4.31 -4.40 43.41
C GLN A 299 -3.08 -4.90 42.63
N ARG A 300 -1.90 -4.38 42.99
CA ARG A 300 -0.59 -4.86 42.53
C ARG A 300 -0.38 -6.31 43.10
N LYS A 301 -0.32 -7.28 42.21
CA LYS A 301 0.23 -8.61 42.54
C LYS A 301 1.76 -8.49 42.72
N ARG A 302 2.26 -8.91 43.88
CA ARG A 302 3.68 -9.00 44.24
C ARG A 302 4.39 -10.05 43.36
N PRO A 303 5.66 -9.82 42.94
CA PRO A 303 6.46 -10.82 42.26
C PRO A 303 6.94 -11.90 43.26
N LEU A 304 6.88 -13.15 42.84
CA LEU A 304 7.45 -14.30 43.53
C LEU A 304 8.98 -14.30 43.41
N PRO A 305 9.73 -14.79 44.44
CA PRO A 305 11.19 -14.76 44.48
C PRO A 305 11.81 -15.86 43.60
N LEU A 306 12.75 -15.42 42.75
CA LEU A 306 13.69 -16.29 42.02
C LEU A 306 14.70 -16.91 43.00
N ALA A 307 14.48 -18.16 43.38
CA ALA A 307 15.55 -18.98 43.93
C ALA A 307 15.31 -20.47 43.57
N LYS A 308 16.36 -21.09 43.07
CA LYS A 308 16.54 -22.53 42.82
C LYS A 308 16.07 -23.05 41.46
N LEU A 309 17.01 -23.01 40.50
CA LEU A 309 17.33 -24.19 39.67
C LEU A 309 18.70 -23.96 38.96
N ARG A 310 19.77 -24.13 39.75
CA ARG A 310 21.08 -24.51 39.22
C ARG A 310 21.21 -26.01 39.50
N LYS A 311 21.26 -26.84 38.45
CA LYS A 311 22.11 -28.04 38.37
C LYS A 311 21.86 -28.83 37.08
N ARG A 312 22.99 -29.04 36.37
CA ARG A 312 23.31 -30.15 35.43
C ARG A 312 22.60 -30.11 34.07
N THR A 313 23.38 -29.88 32.99
CA THR A 313 24.13 -30.97 32.34
C THR A 313 25.27 -30.42 31.48
N MET A 314 26.51 -30.75 31.81
CA MET A 314 27.66 -30.69 30.94
C MET A 314 27.52 -31.80 29.90
N ILE A 315 27.47 -31.46 28.63
CA ILE A 315 27.72 -32.39 27.52
C ILE A 315 29.14 -32.16 27.04
N LYS A 316 29.99 -33.19 27.27
CA LYS A 316 31.36 -33.30 26.77
C LYS A 316 31.34 -33.46 25.24
N TYR A 317 32.09 -32.62 24.53
CA TYR A 317 32.47 -32.89 23.16
C TYR A 317 33.75 -33.72 23.12
N PRO A 318 33.86 -34.79 22.31
CA PRO A 318 35.11 -35.48 22.08
C PRO A 318 35.96 -34.70 21.05
N LYS A 319 37.24 -34.54 21.40
CA LYS A 319 38.32 -34.18 20.48
C LYS A 319 38.48 -35.26 19.43
N VAL A 320 38.48 -34.88 18.15
CA VAL A 320 39.07 -35.71 17.10
C VAL A 320 40.32 -35.00 16.63
N LEU A 321 41.46 -35.69 16.85
CA LEU A 321 42.76 -35.47 16.28
C LEU A 321 42.80 -36.07 14.84
N GLN A 322 43.16 -35.34 13.89
CA GLN A 322 44.23 -35.48 12.89
C GLN A 322 43.94 -34.56 11.72
#